data_fcf7a16eaa46b99f98a9420981d201d8
#
_entry.id   fcf7a16eaa46b99f98a9420981d201d8
#
_cell.length_a   1.000
_cell.length_b   1.000
_cell.length_c   1.000
_cell.angle_alpha   90.00
_cell.angle_beta   90.00
_cell.angle_gamma   90.00
#
_symmetry.space_group_name_H-M   'P 1'
#
loop_
_entity.id
_entity.type
_entity.pdbx_description
1 polymer ?
#
loop_
_entity_poly.entity_id
_entity_poly.type
_entity_poly.pdbx_seq_one_letter_code
_entity_poly.pdbx_strand_id
1 'polypeptide(L)'
;MPQAIRPRPCSPFVHGNSMHATTSTADIFLVAMAIILSVPYLIWRVGRTDYYAPLVVVQIVAGILLGPGILGKVFPDYYAFVFSPAVIAPLNGIAWWAVMLFVCVAGIELDLKRVWQYRAESAVTAGLALGTPFAFGSAAAVGMLAFPGWIGPQARAWQFVLGVGMACAVTALPILILLMEKLEMLRQPIGQRILRYASLDDVAIWGVLAAILMDWTRVGKQAGFLIAFGVVTFGFRKLMRALREHDRWYVALIWLVACACGADWSGLHFMVGAFLAGAVMDADWFDQQSMDQFRRYVLLAFMPVFFLSTGLRTNWDVGGAAVFLAAGALLAAQVGGKLLGIHVAGKILGWPRTEASIVGWLLQTKALIMIIFVNVLLDRQLITSETFTALLLMAVASTMLTVPMVAPRLARLRQSMNKAA
;
A
#
# COMPACT_ATOMS: atom_id res chain seq x y z
N MET A 1 58.97 -9.53 -65.11
CA MET A 1 57.98 -10.63 -65.10
C MET A 1 56.89 -10.20 -64.11
N PRO A 2 55.69 -9.91 -64.57
CA PRO A 2 54.60 -9.51 -63.71
C PRO A 2 53.80 -10.74 -63.24
N GLN A 3 53.50 -10.79 -61.93
CA GLN A 3 52.69 -11.83 -61.29
C GLN A 3 51.22 -11.66 -61.66
N ALA A 4 50.62 -12.77 -62.12
CA ALA A 4 49.21 -12.87 -62.49
C ALA A 4 48.27 -12.77 -61.24
N ILE A 5 47.34 -11.83 -61.28
CA ILE A 5 46.28 -11.70 -60.32
C ILE A 5 45.20 -12.75 -60.63
N ARG A 6 44.96 -13.70 -59.72
CA ARG A 6 43.82 -14.64 -59.82
C ARG A 6 42.56 -13.98 -59.32
N PRO A 7 41.39 -14.12 -60.01
CA PRO A 7 40.12 -13.62 -59.56
C PRO A 7 39.60 -14.48 -58.38
N ARG A 8 39.06 -13.82 -57.36
CA ARG A 8 38.36 -14.48 -56.24
C ARG A 8 36.94 -14.90 -56.72
N PRO A 9 36.46 -16.09 -56.32
CA PRO A 9 35.10 -16.50 -56.63
C PRO A 9 34.09 -15.66 -55.86
N CYS A 10 33.04 -15.17 -56.55
CA CYS A 10 31.83 -14.56 -55.94
C CYS A 10 31.12 -15.60 -55.10
N SER A 11 30.97 -15.32 -53.83
CA SER A 11 30.03 -16.03 -52.95
C SER A 11 28.59 -15.63 -53.28
N PRO A 12 27.65 -16.59 -53.34
CA PRO A 12 26.23 -16.23 -53.58
C PRO A 12 25.67 -15.49 -52.37
N PHE A 13 25.02 -14.37 -52.67
CA PHE A 13 24.17 -13.65 -51.72
C PHE A 13 23.03 -14.58 -51.27
N VAL A 14 23.14 -15.11 -50.04
CA VAL A 14 22.02 -15.74 -49.36
C VAL A 14 21.12 -14.62 -48.86
N HIS A 15 20.08 -14.32 -49.60
CA HIS A 15 18.93 -13.57 -49.12
C HIS A 15 18.17 -14.47 -48.12
N GLY A 16 18.60 -14.48 -46.87
CA GLY A 16 17.81 -14.95 -45.75
C GLY A 16 17.05 -13.76 -45.17
N ASN A 17 15.91 -13.41 -45.74
CA ASN A 17 14.95 -12.51 -45.14
C ASN A 17 14.28 -13.24 -43.97
N SER A 18 14.96 -13.33 -42.83
CA SER A 18 14.27 -13.56 -41.54
C SER A 18 13.97 -12.17 -40.98
N MET A 19 12.81 -11.65 -41.32
CA MET A 19 12.16 -10.53 -40.68
C MET A 19 11.67 -11.00 -39.31
N HIS A 20 12.59 -11.39 -38.45
CA HIS A 20 12.34 -11.35 -37.00
C HIS A 20 12.42 -9.86 -36.62
N ALA A 21 11.28 -9.18 -36.67
CA ALA A 21 11.11 -7.93 -35.97
C ALA A 21 11.55 -8.19 -34.55
N THR A 22 12.75 -7.77 -34.19
CA THR A 22 13.23 -7.82 -32.78
C THR A 22 12.34 -6.83 -32.03
N THR A 23 11.30 -7.38 -31.39
CA THR A 23 10.40 -6.61 -30.51
C THR A 23 11.28 -5.85 -29.53
N SER A 24 11.23 -4.52 -29.56
CA SER A 24 12.05 -3.71 -28.66
C SER A 24 11.56 -3.88 -27.22
N THR A 25 12.43 -3.69 -26.24
CA THR A 25 12.04 -3.69 -24.83
C THR A 25 10.90 -2.68 -24.57
N ALA A 26 10.86 -1.57 -25.33
CA ALA A 26 9.79 -0.58 -25.26
C ALA A 26 8.45 -1.14 -25.72
N ASP A 27 8.41 -1.93 -26.80
CA ASP A 27 7.17 -2.54 -27.30
C ASP A 27 6.60 -3.53 -26.26
N ILE A 28 7.47 -4.36 -25.68
CA ILE A 28 7.06 -5.33 -24.65
C ILE A 28 6.58 -4.59 -23.38
N PHE A 29 7.26 -3.51 -22.99
CA PHE A 29 6.83 -2.66 -21.88
C PHE A 29 5.44 -2.07 -22.12
N LEU A 30 5.15 -1.57 -23.35
CA LEU A 30 3.83 -1.05 -23.70
C LEU A 30 2.75 -2.15 -23.65
N VAL A 31 3.07 -3.37 -24.09
CA VAL A 31 2.17 -4.53 -23.95
C VAL A 31 1.92 -4.84 -22.47
N ALA A 32 2.96 -4.87 -21.65
CA ALA A 32 2.80 -5.07 -20.21
C ALA A 32 1.92 -3.98 -19.59
N MET A 33 2.12 -2.71 -19.91
CA MET A 33 1.28 -1.60 -19.45
C MET A 33 -0.18 -1.76 -19.89
N ALA A 34 -0.43 -2.16 -21.14
CA ALA A 34 -1.78 -2.42 -21.63
C ALA A 34 -2.46 -3.53 -20.84
N ILE A 35 -1.74 -4.63 -20.52
CA ILE A 35 -2.25 -5.73 -19.68
C ILE A 35 -2.57 -5.24 -18.27
N ILE A 36 -1.64 -4.50 -17.65
CA ILE A 36 -1.76 -3.97 -16.29
C ILE A 36 -3.00 -3.09 -16.12
N LEU A 37 -3.32 -2.29 -17.12
CA LEU A 37 -4.47 -1.38 -17.08
C LEU A 37 -5.78 -2.08 -17.49
N SER A 38 -5.74 -2.90 -18.55
CA SER A 38 -6.96 -3.47 -19.13
C SER A 38 -7.49 -4.67 -18.38
N VAL A 39 -6.63 -5.61 -17.96
CA VAL A 39 -7.09 -6.87 -17.33
C VAL A 39 -7.85 -6.62 -16.04
N PRO A 40 -7.32 -5.87 -15.04
CA PRO A 40 -8.07 -5.60 -13.83
C PRO A 40 -9.35 -4.81 -14.08
N TYR A 41 -9.30 -3.85 -14.99
CA TYR A 41 -10.47 -3.04 -15.33
C TYR A 41 -11.58 -3.90 -15.96
N LEU A 42 -11.23 -4.79 -16.89
CA LEU A 42 -12.18 -5.71 -17.52
C LEU A 42 -12.77 -6.68 -16.50
N ILE A 43 -11.95 -7.28 -15.63
CA ILE A 43 -12.42 -8.16 -14.55
C ILE A 43 -13.41 -7.40 -13.65
N TRP A 44 -13.05 -6.20 -13.25
CA TRP A 44 -13.89 -5.36 -12.38
C TRP A 44 -15.20 -4.97 -13.05
N ARG A 45 -15.15 -4.55 -14.33
CA ARG A 45 -16.31 -4.04 -15.07
C ARG A 45 -17.25 -5.16 -15.53
N VAL A 46 -16.71 -6.22 -16.12
CA VAL A 46 -17.47 -7.35 -16.63
C VAL A 46 -17.96 -8.25 -15.48
N GLY A 47 -17.11 -8.49 -14.50
CA GLY A 47 -17.44 -9.25 -13.30
C GLY A 47 -18.41 -8.55 -12.35
N ARG A 48 -18.71 -7.25 -12.57
CA ARG A 48 -19.55 -6.42 -11.67
C ARG A 48 -19.14 -6.57 -10.21
N THR A 49 -17.83 -6.70 -9.98
CA THR A 49 -17.26 -6.99 -8.66
C THR A 49 -17.34 -5.80 -7.70
N ASP A 50 -17.78 -4.65 -8.17
CA ASP A 50 -17.80 -3.38 -7.45
C ASP A 50 -18.40 -3.47 -6.04
N TYR A 51 -19.42 -4.32 -5.85
CA TYR A 51 -20.03 -4.53 -4.54
C TYR A 51 -19.09 -5.25 -3.54
N TYR A 52 -18.31 -6.22 -3.99
CA TYR A 52 -17.46 -7.05 -3.13
C TYR A 52 -16.01 -6.60 -3.11
N ALA A 53 -15.50 -6.14 -4.26
CA ALA A 53 -14.11 -5.82 -4.46
C ALA A 53 -13.97 -4.47 -5.19
N PRO A 54 -13.51 -3.41 -4.51
CA PRO A 54 -13.06 -2.19 -5.17
C PRO A 54 -12.00 -2.48 -6.23
N LEU A 55 -11.89 -1.61 -7.25
CA LEU A 55 -10.92 -1.81 -8.35
C LEU A 55 -9.49 -2.08 -7.86
N VAL A 56 -9.06 -1.41 -6.80
CA VAL A 56 -7.74 -1.64 -6.17
C VAL A 56 -7.54 -3.10 -5.75
N VAL A 57 -8.55 -3.72 -5.14
CA VAL A 57 -8.49 -5.15 -4.75
C VAL A 57 -8.39 -6.03 -5.97
N VAL A 58 -9.16 -5.71 -7.02
CA VAL A 58 -9.11 -6.45 -8.30
C VAL A 58 -7.75 -6.33 -8.97
N GLN A 59 -7.10 -5.15 -8.89
CA GLN A 59 -5.74 -4.93 -9.41
C GLN A 59 -4.71 -5.81 -8.68
N ILE A 60 -4.80 -5.93 -7.35
CA ILE A 60 -3.93 -6.81 -6.57
C ILE A 60 -4.16 -8.29 -6.96
N VAL A 61 -5.43 -8.71 -7.00
CA VAL A 61 -5.79 -10.09 -7.40
C VAL A 61 -5.34 -10.38 -8.83
N ALA A 62 -5.53 -9.45 -9.75
CA ALA A 62 -5.03 -9.59 -11.12
C ALA A 62 -3.49 -9.71 -11.15
N GLY A 63 -2.77 -8.94 -10.33
CA GLY A 63 -1.32 -9.06 -10.19
C GLY A 63 -0.90 -10.44 -9.69
N ILE A 64 -1.62 -11.00 -8.72
CA ILE A 64 -1.40 -12.36 -8.23
C ILE A 64 -1.63 -13.39 -9.36
N LEU A 65 -2.74 -13.25 -10.10
CA LEU A 65 -3.08 -14.14 -11.21
C LEU A 65 -2.06 -14.07 -12.35
N LEU A 66 -1.57 -12.88 -12.66
CA LEU A 66 -0.54 -12.62 -13.67
C LEU A 66 0.88 -12.95 -13.18
N GLY A 67 1.04 -13.24 -11.89
CA GLY A 67 2.33 -13.51 -11.26
C GLY A 67 2.95 -14.86 -11.62
N PRO A 68 4.20 -15.09 -11.16
CA PRO A 68 4.94 -16.31 -11.45
C PRO A 68 4.27 -17.57 -10.91
N GLY A 69 3.49 -17.45 -9.84
CA GLY A 69 2.83 -18.58 -9.20
C GLY A 69 1.62 -19.15 -9.95
N ILE A 70 0.98 -18.37 -10.83
CA ILE A 70 -0.20 -18.80 -11.62
C ILE A 70 0.12 -18.71 -13.11
N LEU A 71 0.20 -17.49 -13.68
CA LEU A 71 0.49 -17.33 -15.12
C LEU A 71 1.85 -17.91 -15.49
N GLY A 72 2.87 -17.68 -14.67
CA GLY A 72 4.22 -18.17 -14.93
C GLY A 72 4.32 -19.69 -14.92
N LYS A 73 3.43 -20.41 -14.20
CA LYS A 73 3.37 -21.87 -14.22
C LYS A 73 2.59 -22.43 -15.41
N VAL A 74 1.47 -21.78 -15.75
CA VAL A 74 0.58 -22.26 -16.81
C VAL A 74 1.15 -21.92 -18.20
N PHE A 75 1.74 -20.73 -18.35
CA PHE A 75 2.29 -20.21 -19.60
C PHE A 75 3.68 -19.59 -19.37
N PRO A 76 4.73 -20.39 -19.08
CA PRO A 76 6.05 -19.90 -18.70
C PRO A 76 6.70 -19.05 -19.78
N ASP A 77 6.59 -19.42 -21.05
CA ASP A 77 7.18 -18.67 -22.17
C ASP A 77 6.55 -17.28 -22.33
N TYR A 78 5.22 -17.22 -22.24
CA TYR A 78 4.50 -15.95 -22.31
C TYR A 78 4.85 -15.04 -21.11
N TYR A 79 4.91 -15.62 -19.93
CA TYR A 79 5.29 -14.89 -18.72
C TYR A 79 6.71 -14.33 -18.82
N ALA A 80 7.68 -15.16 -19.22
CA ALA A 80 9.07 -14.75 -19.41
C ALA A 80 9.23 -13.67 -20.50
N PHE A 81 8.39 -13.69 -21.52
CA PHE A 81 8.38 -12.68 -22.57
C PHE A 81 7.82 -11.34 -22.07
N VAL A 82 6.61 -11.32 -21.48
CA VAL A 82 5.93 -10.09 -21.06
C VAL A 82 6.53 -9.47 -19.82
N PHE A 83 6.88 -10.29 -18.82
CA PHE A 83 7.42 -9.87 -17.53
C PHE A 83 8.90 -10.21 -17.38
N SER A 84 9.66 -10.03 -18.45
CA SER A 84 11.13 -10.19 -18.41
C SER A 84 11.76 -9.19 -17.41
N PRO A 85 12.94 -9.48 -16.86
CA PRO A 85 13.65 -8.56 -15.96
C PRO A 85 13.87 -7.17 -16.56
N ALA A 86 14.05 -7.08 -17.90
CA ALA A 86 14.21 -5.83 -18.62
C ALA A 86 12.93 -4.97 -18.64
N VAL A 87 11.75 -5.59 -18.55
CA VAL A 87 10.44 -4.91 -18.46
C VAL A 87 10.06 -4.63 -17.01
N ILE A 88 10.36 -5.54 -16.09
CA ILE A 88 10.06 -5.37 -14.66
C ILE A 88 10.85 -4.20 -14.06
N ALA A 89 12.09 -3.96 -14.48
CA ALA A 89 12.91 -2.87 -13.93
C ALA A 89 12.27 -1.47 -14.10
N PRO A 90 11.85 -1.02 -15.31
CA PRO A 90 11.15 0.24 -15.47
C PRO A 90 9.77 0.26 -14.78
N LEU A 91 9.05 -0.86 -14.74
CA LEU A 91 7.78 -0.95 -13.99
C LEU A 91 7.98 -0.70 -12.49
N ASN A 92 9.06 -1.22 -11.91
CA ASN A 92 9.40 -0.95 -10.51
C ASN A 92 9.69 0.54 -10.26
N GLY A 93 10.37 1.22 -11.19
CA GLY A 93 10.58 2.67 -11.11
C GLY A 93 9.28 3.46 -11.04
N ILE A 94 8.30 3.11 -11.91
CA ILE A 94 6.96 3.70 -11.88
C ILE A 94 6.25 3.37 -10.56
N ALA A 95 6.35 2.12 -10.08
CA ALA A 95 5.75 1.69 -8.83
C ALA A 95 6.30 2.45 -7.62
N TRP A 96 7.62 2.66 -7.54
CA TRP A 96 8.24 3.45 -6.47
C TRP A 96 7.78 4.90 -6.48
N TRP A 97 7.72 5.51 -7.68
CA TRP A 97 7.23 6.87 -7.84
C TRP A 97 5.75 6.99 -7.43
N ALA A 98 4.91 6.04 -7.88
CA ALA A 98 3.51 5.95 -7.51
C ALA A 98 3.31 5.96 -5.99
N VAL A 99 4.06 5.13 -5.29
CA VAL A 99 3.97 4.99 -3.83
C VAL A 99 4.47 6.24 -3.12
N MET A 100 5.59 6.83 -3.56
CA MET A 100 6.09 8.07 -2.96
C MET A 100 5.06 9.21 -3.06
N LEU A 101 4.47 9.41 -4.24
CA LEU A 101 3.42 10.39 -4.45
C LEU A 101 2.21 10.12 -3.55
N PHE A 102 1.76 8.87 -3.52
CA PHE A 102 0.60 8.46 -2.73
C PHE A 102 0.82 8.66 -1.22
N VAL A 103 1.97 8.23 -0.70
CA VAL A 103 2.33 8.36 0.71
C VAL A 103 2.51 9.82 1.11
N CYS A 104 3.04 10.65 0.21
CA CYS A 104 3.15 12.10 0.42
C CYS A 104 1.76 12.74 0.54
N VAL A 105 0.82 12.41 -0.36
CA VAL A 105 -0.57 12.89 -0.28
C VAL A 105 -1.21 12.47 1.03
N ALA A 106 -1.05 11.21 1.44
CA ALA A 106 -1.55 10.73 2.74
C ALA A 106 -0.96 11.52 3.92
N GLY A 107 0.32 11.92 3.82
CA GLY A 107 0.95 12.81 4.81
C GLY A 107 0.32 14.20 4.84
N ILE A 108 0.03 14.81 3.67
CA ILE A 108 -0.61 16.14 3.57
C ILE A 108 -2.03 16.13 4.17
N GLU A 109 -2.77 15.05 3.94
CA GLU A 109 -4.16 14.89 4.41
C GLU A 109 -4.28 14.64 5.92
N LEU A 110 -3.15 14.49 6.61
CA LEU A 110 -3.11 14.23 8.05
C LEU A 110 -3.57 15.45 8.86
N ASP A 111 -4.81 15.44 9.34
CA ASP A 111 -5.38 16.53 10.16
C ASP A 111 -5.11 16.31 11.67
N LEU A 112 -3.87 16.59 12.07
CA LEU A 112 -3.47 16.50 13.48
C LEU A 112 -4.20 17.50 14.38
N LYS A 113 -4.70 18.63 13.85
CA LYS A 113 -5.42 19.65 14.63
C LYS A 113 -6.76 19.08 15.11
N ARG A 114 -7.51 18.41 14.23
CA ARG A 114 -8.78 17.75 14.59
C ARG A 114 -8.58 16.57 15.54
N VAL A 115 -7.52 15.79 15.33
CA VAL A 115 -7.16 14.70 16.26
C VAL A 115 -6.92 15.25 17.67
N TRP A 116 -6.20 16.36 17.80
CA TRP A 116 -5.92 16.99 19.09
C TRP A 116 -7.16 17.58 19.76
N GLN A 117 -8.07 18.15 18.98
CA GLN A 117 -9.34 18.72 19.48
C GLN A 117 -10.24 17.66 20.16
N TYR A 118 -10.28 16.43 19.62
CA TYR A 118 -11.07 15.30 20.14
C TYR A 118 -10.18 14.23 20.79
N ARG A 119 -9.10 14.65 21.44
CA ARG A 119 -8.02 13.77 21.90
C ARG A 119 -8.47 12.61 22.81
N ALA A 120 -9.43 12.82 23.71
CA ALA A 120 -9.88 11.78 24.63
C ALA A 120 -10.63 10.65 23.92
N GLU A 121 -11.64 11.01 23.08
CA GLU A 121 -12.37 10.04 22.27
C GLU A 121 -11.45 9.34 21.26
N SER A 122 -10.59 10.12 20.58
CA SER A 122 -9.66 9.60 19.60
C SER A 122 -8.62 8.67 20.23
N ALA A 123 -8.10 9.00 21.42
CA ALA A 123 -7.12 8.16 22.12
C ALA A 123 -7.73 6.81 22.56
N VAL A 124 -8.95 6.82 23.12
CA VAL A 124 -9.62 5.58 23.53
C VAL A 124 -9.94 4.73 22.29
N THR A 125 -10.54 5.33 21.27
CA THR A 125 -10.99 4.58 20.10
C THR A 125 -9.83 4.11 19.25
N ALA A 126 -8.90 5.00 18.87
CA ALA A 126 -7.75 4.62 18.08
C ALA A 126 -6.80 3.71 18.85
N GLY A 127 -6.59 3.96 20.15
CA GLY A 127 -5.77 3.10 21.00
C GLY A 127 -6.30 1.67 21.08
N LEU A 128 -7.61 1.48 21.25
CA LEU A 128 -8.20 0.14 21.26
C LEU A 128 -8.35 -0.45 19.86
N ALA A 129 -8.75 0.36 18.86
CA ALA A 129 -8.88 -0.10 17.48
C ALA A 129 -7.55 -0.51 16.84
N LEU A 130 -6.43 0.06 17.27
CA LEU A 130 -5.09 -0.29 16.85
C LEU A 130 -4.48 -1.34 17.78
N GLY A 131 -4.52 -1.12 19.08
CA GLY A 131 -3.80 -1.92 20.08
C GLY A 131 -4.31 -3.37 20.18
N THR A 132 -5.62 -3.60 20.11
CA THR A 132 -6.15 -4.97 20.19
C THR A 132 -5.80 -5.83 18.98
N PRO A 133 -6.02 -5.41 17.72
CA PRO A 133 -5.58 -6.21 16.58
C PRO A 133 -4.05 -6.30 16.47
N PHE A 134 -3.32 -5.29 16.95
CA PHE A 134 -1.87 -5.36 17.08
C PHE A 134 -1.44 -6.48 18.03
N ALA A 135 -2.05 -6.56 19.22
CA ALA A 135 -1.75 -7.61 20.19
C ALA A 135 -2.11 -9.01 19.65
N PHE A 136 -3.28 -9.16 19.02
CA PHE A 136 -3.69 -10.44 18.41
C PHE A 136 -2.80 -10.83 17.23
N GLY A 137 -2.46 -9.89 16.36
CA GLY A 137 -1.54 -10.11 15.24
C GLY A 137 -0.12 -10.44 15.70
N SER A 138 0.36 -9.76 16.77
CA SER A 138 1.65 -10.07 17.40
C SER A 138 1.66 -11.45 18.04
N ALA A 139 0.57 -11.86 18.70
CA ALA A 139 0.44 -13.20 19.24
C ALA A 139 0.45 -14.27 18.14
N ALA A 140 -0.26 -14.01 17.01
CA ALA A 140 -0.21 -14.90 15.85
C ALA A 140 1.21 -14.98 15.27
N ALA A 141 1.92 -13.86 15.17
CA ALA A 141 3.30 -13.81 14.71
C ALA A 141 4.27 -14.59 15.62
N VAL A 142 4.09 -14.51 16.94
CA VAL A 142 4.85 -15.34 17.89
C VAL A 142 4.59 -16.83 17.64
N GLY A 143 3.32 -17.21 17.37
CA GLY A 143 2.99 -18.57 16.97
C GLY A 143 3.65 -18.99 15.66
N MET A 144 3.75 -18.10 14.68
CA MET A 144 4.45 -18.36 13.40
C MET A 144 5.95 -18.59 13.60
N LEU A 145 6.60 -17.95 14.59
CA LEU A 145 8.01 -18.16 14.90
C LEU A 145 8.33 -19.59 15.36
N ALA A 146 7.34 -20.35 15.82
CA ALA A 146 7.51 -21.76 16.19
C ALA A 146 7.76 -22.66 14.94
N PHE A 147 7.51 -22.16 13.75
CA PHE A 147 7.68 -22.89 12.49
C PHE A 147 8.73 -22.19 11.62
N PRO A 148 9.60 -22.94 10.90
CA PRO A 148 10.59 -22.33 10.01
C PRO A 148 9.91 -21.72 8.76
N GLY A 149 10.61 -20.76 8.13
CA GLY A 149 10.20 -20.22 6.81
C GLY A 149 9.38 -18.93 6.83
N TRP A 150 9.03 -18.40 8.00
CA TRP A 150 8.20 -17.17 8.08
C TRP A 150 9.02 -15.89 8.31
N ILE A 151 10.02 -15.97 9.18
CA ILE A 151 10.87 -14.82 9.50
C ILE A 151 11.92 -14.60 8.41
N GLY A 152 12.14 -13.36 8.02
CA GLY A 152 13.17 -13.01 7.02
C GLY A 152 14.59 -13.14 7.56
N PRO A 153 15.59 -13.38 6.68
CA PRO A 153 16.97 -13.65 7.08
C PRO A 153 17.68 -12.48 7.78
N GLN A 154 17.20 -11.25 7.58
CA GLN A 154 17.76 -10.05 8.21
C GLN A 154 16.98 -9.61 9.46
N ALA A 155 15.88 -10.31 9.81
CA ALA A 155 15.00 -9.92 10.90
C ALA A 155 15.44 -10.47 12.25
N ARG A 156 15.27 -9.65 13.27
CA ARG A 156 15.19 -10.12 14.66
C ARG A 156 13.73 -10.48 14.96
N ALA A 157 13.50 -11.43 15.87
CA ALA A 157 12.15 -11.88 16.22
C ALA A 157 11.20 -10.73 16.59
N TRP A 158 11.66 -9.74 17.35
CA TRP A 158 10.84 -8.58 17.73
C TRP A 158 10.41 -7.72 16.52
N GLN A 159 11.28 -7.56 15.48
CA GLN A 159 10.96 -6.81 14.27
C GLN A 159 9.88 -7.52 13.47
N PHE A 160 9.99 -8.85 13.35
CA PHE A 160 8.97 -9.68 12.72
C PHE A 160 7.62 -9.58 13.44
N VAL A 161 7.61 -9.74 14.77
CA VAL A 161 6.40 -9.68 15.59
C VAL A 161 5.73 -8.30 15.50
N LEU A 162 6.51 -7.20 15.62
CA LEU A 162 5.98 -5.85 15.47
C LEU A 162 5.46 -5.60 14.05
N GLY A 163 6.19 -6.07 13.03
CA GLY A 163 5.81 -5.92 11.63
C GLY A 163 4.49 -6.61 11.29
N VAL A 164 4.35 -7.89 11.64
CA VAL A 164 3.12 -8.66 11.41
C VAL A 164 1.97 -8.12 12.26
N GLY A 165 2.23 -7.79 13.53
CA GLY A 165 1.25 -7.17 14.42
C GLY A 165 0.71 -5.87 13.87
N MET A 166 1.59 -4.99 13.38
CA MET A 166 1.19 -3.71 12.79
C MET A 166 0.44 -3.89 11.47
N ALA A 167 0.84 -4.84 10.62
CA ALA A 167 0.10 -5.19 9.41
C ALA A 167 -1.33 -5.66 9.72
N CYS A 168 -1.53 -6.38 10.83
CA CYS A 168 -2.86 -6.76 11.31
C CYS A 168 -3.66 -5.57 11.89
N ALA A 169 -3.01 -4.55 12.41
CA ALA A 169 -3.67 -3.45 13.13
C ALA A 169 -4.14 -2.32 12.22
N VAL A 170 -3.32 -1.89 11.26
CA VAL A 170 -3.53 -0.68 10.47
C VAL A 170 -4.80 -0.72 9.63
N THR A 171 -5.39 0.46 9.41
CA THR A 171 -6.51 0.70 8.50
C THR A 171 -6.03 1.54 7.32
N ALA A 172 -6.46 1.24 6.10
CA ALA A 172 -6.08 1.99 4.91
C ALA A 172 -7.08 3.13 4.64
N LEU A 173 -6.73 4.35 5.04
CA LEU A 173 -7.57 5.54 4.92
C LEU A 173 -8.13 5.76 3.50
N PRO A 174 -7.37 5.70 2.39
CA PRO A 174 -7.90 6.02 1.08
C PRO A 174 -8.97 5.05 0.58
N ILE A 175 -8.81 3.76 0.86
CA ILE A 175 -9.85 2.78 0.49
C ILE A 175 -11.07 2.93 1.38
N LEU A 176 -10.86 3.26 2.63
CA LEU A 176 -11.94 3.60 3.56
C LEU A 176 -12.77 4.78 3.05
N ILE A 177 -12.14 5.85 2.54
CA ILE A 177 -12.82 6.99 1.93
C ILE A 177 -13.69 6.54 0.75
N LEU A 178 -13.12 5.77 -0.19
CA LEU A 178 -13.86 5.26 -1.35
C LEU A 178 -15.07 4.40 -0.94
N LEU A 179 -14.92 3.55 0.08
CA LEU A 179 -16.02 2.73 0.58
C LEU A 179 -17.08 3.57 1.29
N MET A 180 -16.67 4.59 2.04
CA MET A 180 -17.60 5.49 2.72
C MET A 180 -18.35 6.43 1.76
N GLU A 181 -17.71 6.86 0.67
CA GLU A 181 -18.40 7.56 -0.43
C GLU A 181 -19.48 6.68 -1.02
N LYS A 182 -19.14 5.43 -1.36
CA LYS A 182 -20.10 4.46 -1.92
C LYS A 182 -21.26 4.15 -0.98
N LEU A 183 -21.01 4.14 0.32
CA LEU A 183 -22.04 3.92 1.35
C LEU A 183 -22.76 5.21 1.76
N GLU A 184 -22.44 6.35 1.12
CA GLU A 184 -22.99 7.68 1.44
C GLU A 184 -22.78 8.09 2.90
N MET A 185 -21.67 7.67 3.50
CA MET A 185 -21.33 7.93 4.91
C MET A 185 -20.26 8.99 5.09
N LEU A 186 -19.51 9.33 4.04
CA LEU A 186 -18.32 10.17 4.14
C LEU A 186 -18.59 11.52 4.81
N ARG A 187 -19.71 12.17 4.49
CA ARG A 187 -20.11 13.48 5.03
C ARG A 187 -20.91 13.40 6.34
N GLN A 188 -21.24 12.19 6.79
CA GLN A 188 -22.00 12.01 8.04
C GLN A 188 -21.07 12.13 9.26
N PRO A 189 -21.59 12.52 10.46
CA PRO A 189 -20.76 12.64 11.68
C PRO A 189 -20.00 11.37 12.02
N ILE A 190 -20.61 10.19 11.84
CA ILE A 190 -19.98 8.89 12.06
C ILE A 190 -18.81 8.67 11.08
N GLY A 191 -18.97 9.05 9.81
CA GLY A 191 -17.92 8.96 8.81
C GLY A 191 -16.71 9.81 9.16
N GLN A 192 -16.94 11.06 9.54
CA GLN A 192 -15.88 11.98 9.95
C GLN A 192 -15.11 11.49 11.19
N ARG A 193 -15.80 10.83 12.13
CA ARG A 193 -15.16 10.18 13.28
C ARG A 193 -14.24 9.02 12.84
N ILE A 194 -14.75 8.16 11.95
CA ILE A 194 -13.99 7.01 11.45
C ILE A 194 -12.73 7.46 10.71
N LEU A 195 -12.79 8.54 9.92
CA LEU A 195 -11.62 9.11 9.25
C LEU A 195 -10.55 9.56 10.25
N ARG A 196 -10.93 10.22 11.34
CA ARG A 196 -9.97 10.63 12.38
C ARG A 196 -9.24 9.42 12.99
N TYR A 197 -9.95 8.31 13.23
CA TYR A 197 -9.31 7.10 13.78
C TYR A 197 -8.35 6.46 12.79
N ALA A 198 -8.74 6.38 11.52
CA ALA A 198 -7.90 5.84 10.46
C ALA A 198 -6.64 6.70 10.21
N SER A 199 -6.74 8.03 10.33
CA SER A 199 -5.57 8.92 10.23
C SER A 199 -4.54 8.67 11.32
N LEU A 200 -4.97 8.27 12.53
CA LEU A 200 -4.05 7.88 13.60
C LEU A 200 -3.35 6.54 13.31
N ASP A 201 -4.05 5.61 12.67
CA ASP A 201 -3.46 4.34 12.23
C ASP A 201 -2.30 4.61 11.22
N ASP A 202 -2.45 5.61 10.35
CA ASP A 202 -1.42 6.00 9.38
C ASP A 202 -0.17 6.58 10.07
N VAL A 203 -0.32 7.41 11.11
CA VAL A 203 0.82 7.88 11.91
C VAL A 203 1.52 6.72 12.60
N ALA A 204 0.73 5.82 13.19
CA ALA A 204 1.26 4.70 13.94
C ALA A 204 2.07 3.73 13.06
N ILE A 205 1.59 3.43 11.83
CA ILE A 205 2.30 2.50 10.94
C ILE A 205 3.67 3.04 10.53
N TRP A 206 3.77 4.34 10.24
CA TRP A 206 5.04 4.96 9.88
C TRP A 206 5.98 5.08 11.06
N GLY A 207 5.46 5.35 12.27
CA GLY A 207 6.21 5.33 13.52
C GLY A 207 6.79 3.95 13.84
N VAL A 208 5.97 2.91 13.72
CA VAL A 208 6.40 1.51 13.92
C VAL A 208 7.41 1.09 12.84
N LEU A 209 7.21 1.48 11.58
CA LEU A 209 8.17 1.20 10.52
C LEU A 209 9.53 1.84 10.82
N ALA A 210 9.54 3.11 11.23
CA ALA A 210 10.77 3.79 11.62
C ALA A 210 11.47 3.08 12.78
N ALA A 211 10.70 2.61 13.80
CA ALA A 211 11.25 1.86 14.92
C ALA A 211 11.81 0.49 14.50
N ILE A 212 11.13 -0.24 13.62
CA ILE A 212 11.59 -1.53 13.08
C ILE A 212 12.89 -1.37 12.28
N LEU A 213 12.99 -0.29 11.51
CA LEU A 213 14.16 0.01 10.67
C LEU A 213 15.29 0.72 11.42
N MET A 214 15.11 1.01 12.72
CA MET A 214 16.14 1.63 13.54
C MET A 214 17.35 0.70 13.65
N ASP A 215 18.47 1.16 13.14
CA ASP A 215 19.76 0.46 13.19
C ASP A 215 20.67 1.19 14.17
N TRP A 216 21.02 0.52 15.27
CA TRP A 216 21.90 1.08 16.29
C TRP A 216 23.27 1.48 15.75
N THR A 217 23.73 0.84 14.67
CA THR A 217 24.99 1.19 13.99
C THR A 217 24.87 2.47 13.17
N ARG A 218 23.64 2.87 12.79
CA ARG A 218 23.31 4.04 11.97
C ARG A 218 22.52 5.11 12.71
N VAL A 219 22.26 4.92 13.99
CA VAL A 219 21.46 5.87 14.83
C VAL A 219 21.93 7.30 14.68
N GLY A 220 23.25 7.53 14.61
CA GLY A 220 23.78 8.88 14.40
C GLY A 220 23.35 9.50 13.06
N LYS A 221 23.31 8.74 11.97
CA LYS A 221 22.85 9.20 10.65
C LYS A 221 21.34 9.45 10.65
N GLN A 222 20.58 8.56 11.27
CA GLN A 222 19.11 8.66 11.39
C GLN A 222 18.71 9.86 12.24
N ALA A 223 19.36 10.06 13.38
CA ALA A 223 19.16 11.23 14.22
C ALA A 223 19.59 12.51 13.49
N GLY A 224 20.73 12.50 12.80
CA GLY A 224 21.20 13.61 11.96
C GLY A 224 20.19 13.98 10.87
N PHE A 225 19.61 13.00 10.18
CA PHE A 225 18.54 13.22 9.19
C PHE A 225 17.31 13.85 9.84
N LEU A 226 16.83 13.33 10.97
CA LEU A 226 15.63 13.87 11.64
C LEU A 226 15.85 15.30 12.15
N ILE A 227 17.03 15.60 12.67
CA ILE A 227 17.40 16.97 13.11
C ILE A 227 17.47 17.90 11.89
N ALA A 228 18.18 17.49 10.82
CA ALA A 228 18.29 18.27 9.59
C ALA A 228 16.91 18.50 8.96
N PHE A 229 16.08 17.43 8.87
CA PHE A 229 14.71 17.53 8.41
C PHE A 229 13.90 18.55 9.24
N GLY A 230 13.97 18.48 10.57
CA GLY A 230 13.30 19.44 11.46
C GLY A 230 13.72 20.86 11.18
N VAL A 231 15.03 21.14 11.09
CA VAL A 231 15.57 22.48 10.84
C VAL A 231 15.16 22.98 9.44
N VAL A 232 15.35 22.17 8.40
CA VAL A 232 15.05 22.58 7.02
C VAL A 232 13.54 22.76 6.81
N THR A 233 12.71 22.00 7.51
CA THR A 233 11.25 22.15 7.50
C THR A 233 10.80 23.58 7.83
N PHE A 234 11.44 24.29 8.77
CA PHE A 234 11.09 25.68 9.07
C PHE A 234 11.31 26.61 7.86
N GLY A 235 12.45 26.46 7.18
CA GLY A 235 12.72 27.19 5.93
C GLY A 235 11.76 26.84 4.82
N PHE A 236 11.51 25.55 4.62
CA PHE A 236 10.57 25.02 3.64
C PHE A 236 9.15 25.56 3.86
N ARG A 237 8.63 25.51 5.09
CA ARG A 237 7.30 26.06 5.41
C ARG A 237 7.20 27.56 5.17
N LYS A 238 8.26 28.33 5.44
CA LYS A 238 8.33 29.76 5.14
C LYS A 238 8.31 30.01 3.63
N LEU A 239 9.08 29.23 2.87
CA LEU A 239 9.11 29.28 1.40
C LEU A 239 7.73 28.97 0.81
N MET A 240 7.10 27.86 1.21
CA MET A 240 5.78 27.44 0.71
C MET A 240 4.69 28.49 0.92
N ARG A 241 4.74 29.23 2.04
CA ARG A 241 3.77 30.32 2.30
C ARG A 241 3.98 31.53 1.39
N ALA A 242 5.21 31.77 0.95
CA ALA A 242 5.56 32.90 0.08
C ALA A 242 5.30 32.62 -1.41
N LEU A 243 5.22 31.34 -1.81
CA LEU A 243 5.06 30.93 -3.20
C LEU A 243 3.59 31.02 -3.67
N ARG A 244 3.41 31.22 -4.97
CA ARG A 244 2.11 31.08 -5.65
C ARG A 244 1.75 29.59 -5.71
N GLU A 245 0.47 29.29 -5.80
CA GLU A 245 -0.05 27.90 -5.77
C GLU A 245 0.59 27.00 -6.84
N HIS A 246 0.75 27.50 -8.06
CA HIS A 246 1.39 26.74 -9.14
C HIS A 246 2.83 26.31 -8.80
N ASP A 247 3.61 27.23 -8.22
CA ASP A 247 5.01 26.95 -7.84
C ASP A 247 5.09 26.00 -6.64
N ARG A 248 4.08 26.02 -5.76
CA ARG A 248 4.00 25.10 -4.59
C ARG A 248 4.01 23.64 -5.00
N TRP A 249 3.32 23.27 -6.09
CA TRP A 249 3.32 21.90 -6.59
C TRP A 249 4.72 21.42 -7.00
N TYR A 250 5.46 22.23 -7.73
CA TYR A 250 6.84 21.89 -8.12
C TYR A 250 7.76 21.78 -6.90
N VAL A 251 7.68 22.74 -5.99
CA VAL A 251 8.51 22.74 -4.78
C VAL A 251 8.13 21.58 -3.85
N ALA A 252 6.85 21.20 -3.77
CA ALA A 252 6.41 20.03 -3.02
C ALA A 252 6.99 18.74 -3.58
N LEU A 253 7.04 18.56 -4.91
CA LEU A 253 7.65 17.38 -5.53
C LEU A 253 9.16 17.34 -5.32
N ILE A 254 9.85 18.46 -5.43
CA ILE A 254 11.29 18.56 -5.13
C ILE A 254 11.55 18.19 -3.66
N TRP A 255 10.74 18.73 -2.75
CA TRP A 255 10.82 18.44 -1.33
C TRP A 255 10.58 16.96 -1.03
N LEU A 256 9.59 16.36 -1.66
CA LEU A 256 9.30 14.93 -1.57
C LEU A 256 10.54 14.09 -1.90
N VAL A 257 11.16 14.35 -3.06
CA VAL A 257 12.34 13.60 -3.52
C VAL A 257 13.52 13.84 -2.56
N ALA A 258 13.76 15.06 -2.14
CA ALA A 258 14.84 15.39 -1.21
C ALA A 258 14.69 14.66 0.13
N CYS A 259 13.49 14.63 0.70
CA CYS A 259 13.19 13.92 1.94
C CYS A 259 13.30 12.40 1.77
N ALA A 260 12.81 11.86 0.66
CA ALA A 260 12.91 10.43 0.35
C ALA A 260 14.37 9.99 0.22
N CYS A 261 15.20 10.74 -0.53
CA CYS A 261 16.64 10.50 -0.66
C CYS A 261 17.37 10.62 0.69
N GLY A 262 17.07 11.64 1.48
CA GLY A 262 17.69 11.84 2.80
C GLY A 262 17.36 10.72 3.78
N ALA A 263 16.11 10.26 3.79
CA ALA A 263 15.68 9.14 4.61
C ALA A 263 16.40 7.83 4.20
N ASP A 264 16.45 7.53 2.92
CA ASP A 264 17.11 6.31 2.42
C ASP A 264 18.62 6.33 2.69
N TRP A 265 19.27 7.46 2.46
CA TRP A 265 20.70 7.65 2.77
C TRP A 265 21.00 7.46 4.27
N SER A 266 20.10 7.86 5.16
CA SER A 266 20.24 7.69 6.61
C SER A 266 20.04 6.24 7.07
N GLY A 267 19.53 5.36 6.19
CA GLY A 267 19.19 3.96 6.48
C GLY A 267 17.73 3.76 6.89
N LEU A 268 16.93 4.82 6.94
CA LEU A 268 15.48 4.72 6.89
C LEU A 268 15.05 4.34 5.46
N HIS A 269 13.80 3.99 5.29
CA HIS A 269 13.28 3.71 3.95
C HIS A 269 12.78 5.01 3.29
N PHE A 270 12.95 5.16 1.96
CA PHE A 270 12.51 6.37 1.23
C PHE A 270 11.02 6.68 1.42
N MET A 271 10.18 5.67 1.67
CA MET A 271 8.75 5.87 1.96
C MET A 271 8.50 6.60 3.28
N VAL A 272 9.35 6.39 4.29
CA VAL A 272 9.28 7.18 5.54
C VAL A 272 9.57 8.65 5.25
N GLY A 273 10.58 8.92 4.42
CA GLY A 273 10.90 10.28 3.96
C GLY A 273 9.75 10.92 3.17
N ALA A 274 9.10 10.15 2.30
CA ALA A 274 7.94 10.61 1.53
C ALA A 274 6.73 10.97 2.43
N PHE A 275 6.46 10.15 3.44
CA PHE A 275 5.43 10.45 4.43
C PHE A 275 5.74 11.71 5.24
N LEU A 276 6.96 11.81 5.76
CA LEU A 276 7.42 12.98 6.51
C LEU A 276 7.35 14.25 5.66
N ALA A 277 7.71 14.16 4.38
CA ALA A 277 7.61 15.29 3.45
C ALA A 277 6.17 15.80 3.34
N GLY A 278 5.19 14.92 3.23
CA GLY A 278 3.78 15.26 3.21
C GLY A 278 3.29 15.80 4.56
N ALA A 279 3.64 15.14 5.65
CA ALA A 279 3.15 15.47 7.00
C ALA A 279 3.53 16.88 7.50
N VAL A 280 4.57 17.49 6.94
CA VAL A 280 4.96 18.88 7.25
C VAL A 280 4.33 19.92 6.34
N MET A 281 3.64 19.52 5.29
CA MET A 281 2.85 20.39 4.41
C MET A 281 1.48 20.65 5.03
N ASP A 282 0.95 21.84 4.77
CA ASP A 282 -0.41 22.20 5.16
C ASP A 282 -1.34 21.93 3.96
N ALA A 283 -2.44 21.21 4.16
CA ALA A 283 -3.43 20.98 3.11
C ALA A 283 -4.00 22.29 2.54
N ASP A 284 -4.11 23.30 3.38
CA ASP A 284 -4.58 24.65 2.99
C ASP A 284 -3.66 25.39 1.99
N TRP A 285 -2.45 24.88 1.72
CA TRP A 285 -1.56 25.46 0.71
C TRP A 285 -1.94 25.09 -0.72
N PHE A 286 -2.80 24.10 -0.87
CA PHE A 286 -3.24 23.56 -2.15
C PHE A 286 -4.76 23.70 -2.27
N ASP A 287 -5.22 24.00 -3.48
CA ASP A 287 -6.64 23.95 -3.76
C ASP A 287 -7.17 22.52 -3.58
N GLN A 288 -8.28 22.40 -2.85
CA GLN A 288 -8.87 21.09 -2.54
C GLN A 288 -9.24 20.28 -3.80
N GLN A 289 -9.75 20.95 -4.82
CA GLN A 289 -10.13 20.30 -6.07
C GLN A 289 -8.90 19.78 -6.81
N SER A 290 -7.83 20.57 -6.84
CA SER A 290 -6.53 20.19 -7.43
C SER A 290 -5.90 19.02 -6.69
N MET A 291 -5.99 18.99 -5.36
CA MET A 291 -5.49 17.87 -4.54
C MET A 291 -6.29 16.58 -4.80
N ASP A 292 -7.62 16.66 -4.87
CA ASP A 292 -8.47 15.52 -5.18
C ASP A 292 -8.21 14.98 -6.59
N GLN A 293 -8.01 15.86 -7.57
CA GLN A 293 -7.61 15.47 -8.93
C GLN A 293 -6.24 14.80 -8.94
N PHE A 294 -5.25 15.37 -8.26
CA PHE A 294 -3.91 14.80 -8.20
C PHE A 294 -3.93 13.39 -7.58
N ARG A 295 -4.59 13.23 -6.43
CA ARG A 295 -4.79 11.92 -5.80
C ARG A 295 -5.46 10.93 -6.76
N ARG A 296 -6.51 11.36 -7.47
CA ARG A 296 -7.23 10.55 -8.44
C ARG A 296 -6.31 10.10 -9.58
N TYR A 297 -5.47 10.98 -10.11
CA TYR A 297 -4.49 10.61 -11.16
C TYR A 297 -3.44 9.64 -10.66
N VAL A 298 -2.92 9.82 -9.45
CA VAL A 298 -1.97 8.88 -8.84
C VAL A 298 -2.60 7.49 -8.71
N LEU A 299 -3.83 7.41 -8.20
CA LEU A 299 -4.56 6.15 -8.04
C LEU A 299 -4.92 5.49 -9.38
N LEU A 300 -5.24 6.26 -10.40
CA LEU A 300 -5.71 5.74 -11.69
C LEU A 300 -4.55 5.32 -12.60
N ALA A 301 -3.51 6.15 -12.71
CA ALA A 301 -2.45 5.98 -13.70
C ALA A 301 -1.22 5.26 -13.17
N PHE A 302 -0.83 5.52 -11.94
CA PHE A 302 0.44 5.02 -11.38
C PHE A 302 0.26 3.81 -10.44
N MET A 303 -0.74 3.85 -9.57
CA MET A 303 -0.94 2.79 -8.57
C MET A 303 -1.27 1.41 -9.14
N PRO A 304 -1.91 1.24 -10.31
CA PRO A 304 -2.09 -0.07 -10.92
C PRO A 304 -0.78 -0.83 -11.14
N VAL A 305 0.29 -0.10 -11.52
CA VAL A 305 1.62 -0.68 -11.71
C VAL A 305 2.19 -1.19 -10.37
N PHE A 306 2.02 -0.43 -9.30
CA PHE A 306 2.43 -0.86 -7.96
C PHE A 306 1.65 -2.10 -7.50
N PHE A 307 0.33 -2.14 -7.70
CA PHE A 307 -0.48 -3.29 -7.26
C PHE A 307 -0.14 -4.55 -8.04
N LEU A 308 0.09 -4.43 -9.35
CA LEU A 308 0.58 -5.55 -10.14
C LEU A 308 1.97 -5.99 -9.67
N SER A 309 2.93 -5.07 -9.55
CA SER A 309 4.28 -5.37 -9.06
C SER A 309 4.23 -6.09 -7.69
N THR A 310 3.32 -5.69 -6.82
CA THR A 310 3.06 -6.36 -5.54
C THR A 310 2.55 -7.79 -5.74
N GLY A 311 1.58 -7.99 -6.63
CA GLY A 311 1.05 -9.31 -6.95
C GLY A 311 2.11 -10.26 -7.58
N LEU A 312 3.00 -9.70 -8.43
CA LEU A 312 4.11 -10.45 -9.02
C LEU A 312 5.13 -10.97 -7.99
N ARG A 313 5.18 -10.40 -6.79
CA ARG A 313 6.09 -10.83 -5.70
C ARG A 313 5.54 -11.98 -4.88
N THR A 314 4.28 -12.41 -5.11
CA THR A 314 3.69 -13.53 -4.38
C THR A 314 4.31 -14.85 -4.80
N ASN A 315 4.69 -15.66 -3.82
CA ASN A 315 5.23 -16.99 -4.05
C ASN A 315 4.30 -18.05 -3.45
N TRP A 316 3.84 -18.97 -4.30
CA TRP A 316 2.92 -20.04 -3.93
C TRP A 316 3.61 -21.40 -3.80
N ASP A 317 4.89 -21.49 -4.25
CA ASP A 317 5.59 -22.77 -4.37
C ASP A 317 6.15 -23.28 -3.05
N VAL A 318 6.50 -22.37 -2.15
CA VAL A 318 7.28 -22.73 -0.96
C VAL A 318 6.39 -23.04 0.25
N GLY A 319 5.19 -22.43 0.37
CA GLY A 319 4.35 -22.56 1.57
C GLY A 319 3.13 -23.48 1.44
N GLY A 320 2.67 -23.81 0.23
CA GLY A 320 1.50 -24.67 0.03
C GLY A 320 0.28 -24.28 0.89
N ALA A 321 -0.35 -25.27 1.53
CA ALA A 321 -1.50 -25.07 2.42
C ALA A 321 -1.18 -24.23 3.66
N ALA A 322 0.08 -24.18 4.13
CA ALA A 322 0.48 -23.44 5.31
C ALA A 322 0.30 -21.92 5.14
N VAL A 323 0.51 -21.38 3.93
CA VAL A 323 0.29 -19.97 3.64
C VAL A 323 -1.19 -19.58 3.80
N PHE A 324 -2.10 -20.43 3.33
CA PHE A 324 -3.55 -20.20 3.48
C PHE A 324 -4.01 -20.32 4.94
N LEU A 325 -3.43 -21.26 5.69
CA LEU A 325 -3.71 -21.40 7.13
C LEU A 325 -3.20 -20.17 7.90
N ALA A 326 -2.00 -19.72 7.60
CA ALA A 326 -1.44 -18.49 8.19
C ALA A 326 -2.28 -17.26 7.83
N ALA A 327 -2.68 -17.10 6.55
CA ALA A 327 -3.57 -16.04 6.12
C ALA A 327 -4.91 -16.06 6.86
N GLY A 328 -5.51 -17.25 7.03
CA GLY A 328 -6.75 -17.45 7.79
C GLY A 328 -6.60 -17.09 9.27
N ALA A 329 -5.51 -17.53 9.91
CA ALA A 329 -5.21 -17.22 11.31
C ALA A 329 -4.97 -15.71 11.52
N LEU A 330 -4.20 -15.07 10.64
CA LEU A 330 -3.97 -13.63 10.66
C LEU A 330 -5.26 -12.84 10.40
N LEU A 331 -6.12 -13.30 9.48
CA LEU A 331 -7.43 -12.71 9.23
C LEU A 331 -8.33 -12.80 10.47
N ALA A 332 -8.38 -13.96 11.11
CA ALA A 332 -9.15 -14.15 12.34
C ALA A 332 -8.63 -13.26 13.49
N ALA A 333 -7.31 -13.23 13.69
CA ALA A 333 -6.65 -12.38 14.69
C ALA A 333 -6.96 -10.90 14.46
N GLN A 334 -6.82 -10.43 13.22
CA GLN A 334 -7.06 -9.04 12.83
C GLN A 334 -8.54 -8.65 12.96
N VAL A 335 -9.46 -9.44 12.38
CA VAL A 335 -10.91 -9.15 12.42
C VAL A 335 -11.41 -9.24 13.86
N GLY A 336 -11.06 -10.31 14.57
CA GLY A 336 -11.43 -10.50 15.99
C GLY A 336 -10.90 -9.39 16.88
N GLY A 337 -9.61 -9.05 16.75
CA GLY A 337 -8.96 -7.98 17.50
C GLY A 337 -9.60 -6.62 17.25
N LYS A 338 -9.79 -6.24 15.97
CA LYS A 338 -10.38 -4.93 15.61
C LYS A 338 -11.83 -4.80 16.11
N LEU A 339 -12.66 -5.82 15.91
CA LEU A 339 -14.04 -5.83 16.39
C LEU A 339 -14.09 -5.78 17.91
N LEU A 340 -13.27 -6.57 18.60
CA LEU A 340 -13.19 -6.53 20.06
C LEU A 340 -12.82 -5.13 20.55
N GLY A 341 -11.75 -4.54 20.01
CA GLY A 341 -11.28 -3.21 20.41
C GLY A 341 -12.32 -2.13 20.22
N ILE A 342 -13.00 -2.12 19.07
CA ILE A 342 -14.07 -1.15 18.79
C ILE A 342 -15.31 -1.37 19.68
N HIS A 343 -15.68 -2.62 19.97
CA HIS A 343 -16.81 -2.87 20.89
C HIS A 343 -16.49 -2.44 22.33
N VAL A 344 -15.24 -2.64 22.77
CA VAL A 344 -14.78 -2.14 24.08
C VAL A 344 -14.77 -0.61 24.10
N ALA A 345 -14.22 0.04 23.05
CA ALA A 345 -14.26 1.50 22.91
C ALA A 345 -15.70 2.03 22.91
N GLY A 346 -16.59 1.41 22.14
CA GLY A 346 -18.00 1.78 22.07
C GLY A 346 -18.70 1.62 23.42
N LYS A 347 -18.38 0.59 24.21
CA LYS A 347 -18.89 0.42 25.57
C LYS A 347 -18.42 1.53 26.51
N ILE A 348 -17.13 1.91 26.43
CA ILE A 348 -16.55 3.00 27.23
C ILE A 348 -17.18 4.35 26.87
N LEU A 349 -17.40 4.58 25.56
CA LEU A 349 -17.91 5.85 25.02
C LEU A 349 -19.43 5.90 24.91
N GLY A 350 -20.15 4.85 25.31
CA GLY A 350 -21.61 4.79 25.30
C GLY A 350 -22.23 4.66 23.91
N TRP A 351 -21.54 4.08 22.92
CA TRP A 351 -22.07 3.91 21.58
C TRP A 351 -23.10 2.76 21.49
N PRO A 352 -24.13 2.91 20.62
CA PRO A 352 -24.99 1.79 20.27
C PRO A 352 -24.19 0.63 19.66
N ARG A 353 -24.54 -0.61 19.96
CA ARG A 353 -23.83 -1.81 19.44
C ARG A 353 -23.80 -1.84 17.91
N THR A 354 -24.86 -1.37 17.24
CA THR A 354 -24.93 -1.30 15.77
C THR A 354 -23.89 -0.32 15.23
N GLU A 355 -23.75 0.84 15.87
CA GLU A 355 -22.75 1.85 15.48
C GLU A 355 -21.32 1.32 15.68
N ALA A 356 -21.01 0.76 16.85
CA ALA A 356 -19.71 0.12 17.10
C ALA A 356 -19.38 -0.97 16.07
N SER A 357 -20.38 -1.78 15.68
CA SER A 357 -20.19 -2.81 14.66
C SER A 357 -19.91 -2.22 13.27
N ILE A 358 -20.59 -1.14 12.86
CA ILE A 358 -20.33 -0.45 11.59
C ILE A 358 -18.91 0.14 11.58
N VAL A 359 -18.54 0.85 12.64
CA VAL A 359 -17.18 1.42 12.80
C VAL A 359 -16.13 0.32 12.75
N GLY A 360 -16.31 -0.77 13.49
CA GLY A 360 -15.38 -1.89 13.54
C GLY A 360 -15.17 -2.55 12.18
N TRP A 361 -16.22 -2.74 11.38
CA TRP A 361 -16.10 -3.31 10.05
C TRP A 361 -15.54 -2.34 9.02
N LEU A 362 -15.83 -1.06 9.08
CA LEU A 362 -15.21 -0.06 8.19
C LEU A 362 -13.71 0.06 8.44
N LEU A 363 -13.27 -0.02 9.70
CA LEU A 363 -11.85 -0.02 10.03
C LEU A 363 -11.11 -1.33 9.69
N GLN A 364 -11.78 -2.33 9.08
CA GLN A 364 -11.16 -3.54 8.54
C GLN A 364 -10.50 -3.33 7.17
N THR A 365 -10.72 -2.18 6.53
CA THR A 365 -10.12 -1.88 5.23
C THR A 365 -8.59 -1.85 5.33
N LYS A 366 -7.91 -2.71 4.58
CA LYS A 366 -6.45 -2.86 4.63
C LYS A 366 -5.78 -2.33 3.36
N ALA A 367 -5.78 -3.09 2.37
CA ALA A 367 -5.17 -3.02 1.04
C ALA A 367 -3.97 -2.05 0.91
N LEU A 368 -4.14 -0.74 0.75
CA LEU A 368 -3.13 0.13 0.19
C LEU A 368 -1.92 0.37 1.13
N ILE A 369 -2.09 1.05 2.25
CA ILE A 369 -0.98 1.45 3.15
C ILE A 369 -0.33 0.23 3.80
N MET A 370 -1.14 -0.74 4.20
CA MET A 370 -0.64 -2.01 4.73
C MET A 370 0.23 -2.74 3.71
N ILE A 371 -0.16 -2.79 2.44
CA ILE A 371 0.62 -3.43 1.37
C ILE A 371 1.94 -2.71 1.14
N ILE A 372 1.95 -1.38 1.15
CA ILE A 372 3.18 -0.59 1.08
C ILE A 372 4.11 -0.96 2.23
N PHE A 373 3.60 -0.98 3.44
CA PHE A 373 4.35 -1.35 4.64
C PHE A 373 4.96 -2.75 4.54
N VAL A 374 4.16 -3.74 4.13
CA VAL A 374 4.60 -5.14 4.01
C VAL A 374 5.63 -5.32 2.87
N ASN A 375 5.51 -4.55 1.77
CA ASN A 375 6.54 -4.50 0.74
C ASN A 375 7.88 -3.99 1.29
N VAL A 376 7.87 -2.95 2.15
CA VAL A 376 9.10 -2.47 2.80
C VAL A 376 9.72 -3.56 3.68
N LEU A 377 8.91 -4.29 4.45
CA LEU A 377 9.40 -5.40 5.27
C LEU A 377 10.03 -6.51 4.41
N LEU A 378 9.44 -6.81 3.24
CA LEU A 378 9.97 -7.78 2.29
C LEU A 378 11.28 -7.28 1.66
N ASP A 379 11.32 -6.03 1.18
CA ASP A 379 12.51 -5.43 0.57
C ASP A 379 13.70 -5.36 1.54
N ARG A 380 13.42 -5.17 2.82
CA ARG A 380 14.43 -5.21 3.91
C ARG A 380 14.71 -6.63 4.43
N GLN A 381 14.12 -7.66 3.80
CA GLN A 381 14.28 -9.06 4.19
C GLN A 381 13.91 -9.34 5.66
N LEU A 382 12.95 -8.60 6.19
CA LEU A 382 12.43 -8.79 7.56
C LEU A 382 11.32 -9.85 7.61
N ILE A 383 10.67 -10.10 6.49
CA ILE A 383 9.70 -11.18 6.29
C ILE A 383 10.07 -11.97 5.04
N THR A 384 9.61 -13.21 4.96
CA THR A 384 9.76 -14.04 3.76
C THR A 384 8.63 -13.77 2.75
N SER A 385 8.77 -14.31 1.53
CA SER A 385 7.72 -14.25 0.50
C SER A 385 6.44 -14.97 0.93
N GLU A 386 6.55 -16.01 1.76
CA GLU A 386 5.42 -16.74 2.33
C GLU A 386 4.62 -15.86 3.30
N THR A 387 5.31 -15.20 4.22
CA THR A 387 4.68 -14.24 5.14
C THR A 387 4.05 -13.07 4.38
N PHE A 388 4.75 -12.55 3.39
CA PHE A 388 4.23 -11.52 2.50
C PHE A 388 2.94 -11.98 1.82
N THR A 389 2.93 -13.17 1.23
CA THR A 389 1.75 -13.74 0.56
C THR A 389 0.59 -13.95 1.54
N ALA A 390 0.85 -14.48 2.74
CA ALA A 390 -0.17 -14.66 3.76
C ALA A 390 -0.80 -13.33 4.20
N LEU A 391 0.02 -12.29 4.41
CA LEU A 391 -0.44 -10.94 4.75
C LEU A 391 -1.22 -10.28 3.61
N LEU A 392 -0.80 -10.47 2.37
CA LEU A 392 -1.50 -9.95 1.19
C LEU A 392 -2.88 -10.59 1.04
N LEU A 393 -2.98 -11.91 1.20
CA LEU A 393 -4.26 -12.63 1.18
C LEU A 393 -5.18 -12.16 2.31
N MET A 394 -4.65 -12.00 3.51
CA MET A 394 -5.37 -11.44 4.66
C MET A 394 -5.92 -10.05 4.34
N ALA A 395 -5.13 -9.16 3.74
CA ALA A 395 -5.54 -7.80 3.38
C ALA A 395 -6.66 -7.78 2.34
N VAL A 396 -6.54 -8.61 1.30
CA VAL A 396 -7.56 -8.78 0.25
C VAL A 396 -8.86 -9.29 0.87
N ALA A 397 -8.81 -10.38 1.62
CA ALA A 397 -9.98 -10.99 2.24
C ALA A 397 -10.68 -10.02 3.22
N SER A 398 -9.92 -9.35 4.07
CA SER A 398 -10.42 -8.35 5.02
C SER A 398 -11.15 -7.20 4.32
N THR A 399 -10.57 -6.66 3.25
CA THR A 399 -11.17 -5.55 2.51
C THR A 399 -12.44 -5.98 1.78
N MET A 400 -12.44 -7.18 1.19
CA MET A 400 -13.62 -7.75 0.53
C MET A 400 -14.78 -8.01 1.49
N LEU A 401 -14.50 -8.36 2.75
CA LEU A 401 -15.53 -8.58 3.77
C LEU A 401 -16.19 -7.27 4.24
N THR A 402 -15.55 -6.12 4.09
CA THR A 402 -16.02 -4.86 4.68
C THR A 402 -17.40 -4.45 4.18
N VAL A 403 -17.61 -4.35 2.86
CA VAL A 403 -18.90 -3.88 2.30
C VAL A 403 -20.05 -4.85 2.60
N PRO A 404 -19.92 -6.17 2.35
CA PRO A 404 -20.98 -7.13 2.69
C PRO A 404 -21.39 -7.11 4.16
N MET A 405 -20.45 -6.80 5.05
CA MET A 405 -20.74 -6.75 6.48
C MET A 405 -21.32 -5.41 6.95
N VAL A 406 -20.96 -4.31 6.31
CA VAL A 406 -21.44 -2.97 6.67
C VAL A 406 -22.80 -2.66 6.06
N ALA A 407 -23.02 -2.96 4.78
CA ALA A 407 -24.23 -2.54 4.05
C ALA A 407 -25.55 -2.97 4.74
N PRO A 408 -25.73 -4.22 5.18
CA PRO A 408 -26.97 -4.64 5.84
C PRO A 408 -27.16 -3.98 7.23
N ARG A 409 -26.07 -3.70 7.95
CA ARG A 409 -26.11 -3.04 9.26
C ARG A 409 -26.49 -1.57 9.11
N LEU A 410 -25.96 -0.91 8.08
CA LEU A 410 -26.26 0.47 7.76
C LEU A 410 -27.73 0.64 7.32
N ALA A 411 -28.24 -0.29 6.51
CA ALA A 411 -29.66 -0.29 6.13
C ALA A 411 -30.59 -0.39 7.35
N ARG A 412 -30.27 -1.25 8.31
CA ARG A 412 -31.03 -1.37 9.56
C ARG A 412 -30.98 -0.08 10.39
N LEU A 413 -29.81 0.56 10.48
CA LEU A 413 -29.63 1.82 11.20
C LEU A 413 -30.48 2.93 10.57
N ARG A 414 -30.47 3.07 9.23
CA ARG A 414 -31.28 4.05 8.49
C ARG A 414 -32.79 3.81 8.70
N GLN A 415 -33.24 2.55 8.69
CA GLN A 415 -34.63 2.19 8.94
C GLN A 415 -35.09 2.53 10.38
N SER A 416 -34.23 2.32 11.37
CA SER A 416 -34.55 2.67 12.76
C SER A 416 -34.63 4.17 12.98
N MET A 417 -33.79 4.96 12.32
CA MET A 417 -33.84 6.43 12.36
C MET A 417 -35.13 6.98 11.70
N ASN A 418 -35.52 6.44 10.53
CA ASN A 418 -36.73 6.84 9.85
C ASN A 418 -38.02 6.45 10.59
N LYS A 419 -37.99 5.47 11.51
CA LYS A 419 -39.14 5.10 12.34
C LYS A 419 -39.25 5.96 13.61
N ALA A 420 -38.15 6.63 13.99
CA ALA A 420 -38.07 7.47 15.16
C ALA A 420 -38.33 8.97 14.86
N ALA A 421 -38.25 9.35 13.57
CA ALA A 421 -38.64 10.68 13.02
C ALA A 421 -40.10 10.67 12.58
#